data_5f7567c919845ffa9eb150e5ad39e477
#
_entry.id   5f7567c919845ffa9eb150e5ad39e477
#
_cell.length_a   1.000
_cell.length_b   1.000
_cell.length_c   1.000
_cell.angle_alpha   90.00
_cell.angle_beta   90.00
_cell.angle_gamma   90.00
#
_symmetry.space_group_name_H-M   'P 1'
#
loop_
_entity.id
_entity.type
_entity.pdbx_description
1 polymer ?
#
loop_
_entity_poly.entity_id
_entity_poly.type
_entity_poly.pdbx_seq_one_letter_code
_entity_poly.pdbx_strand_id
1 'polypeptide(L)'
;MWLEGTIGIPEDKTAGKKYIAVHYVVKVYDEPSKFGINNGKISKLQLKQNGEIVANYDRGWDIHPATKEAEIALCILLNQHN
;
A
#
# COMPACT_ATOMS: atom_id res chain seq x y z
N MET A 1 13.03 -8.63 1.44
CA MET A 1 12.53 -8.95 0.09
C MET A 1 11.70 -7.79 -0.44
N TRP A 2 11.96 -7.39 -1.66
CA TRP A 2 11.15 -6.38 -2.33
C TRP A 2 10.04 -7.04 -3.13
N LEU A 3 8.83 -6.50 -3.00
CA LEU A 3 7.68 -6.95 -3.76
C LEU A 3 7.07 -5.75 -4.48
N GLU A 4 6.60 -5.98 -5.69
CA GLU A 4 6.01 -4.95 -6.53
C GLU A 4 4.80 -5.52 -7.26
N GLY A 5 3.77 -4.73 -7.41
CA GLY A 5 2.58 -5.15 -8.12
C GLY A 5 1.53 -4.07 -8.18
N THR A 6 0.35 -4.45 -8.60
CA THR A 6 -0.78 -3.55 -8.75
C THR A 6 -2.00 -4.17 -8.11
N ILE A 7 -2.72 -3.38 -7.32
CA ILE A 7 -3.99 -3.78 -6.71
C ILE A 7 -5.10 -3.02 -7.42
N GLY A 8 -6.08 -3.75 -7.96
CA GLY A 8 -7.27 -3.15 -8.53
C GLY A 8 -8.33 -2.99 -7.45
N ILE A 9 -8.75 -1.76 -7.20
CA ILE A 9 -9.77 -1.46 -6.20
C ILE A 9 -11.06 -1.11 -6.92
N PRO A 10 -12.17 -1.83 -6.65
CA PRO A 10 -13.42 -1.56 -7.32
C PRO A 10 -13.93 -0.16 -6.98
N GLU A 11 -14.40 0.52 -8.00
CA GLU A 11 -15.10 1.78 -7.83
C GLU A 11 -16.54 1.47 -7.45
N ASP A 12 -16.97 1.93 -6.28
CA ASP A 12 -18.16 1.36 -5.64
C ASP A 12 -19.51 1.91 -6.09
N LYS A 13 -19.56 2.79 -7.09
CA LYS A 13 -20.84 3.49 -7.35
C LYS A 13 -21.39 3.35 -8.75
N THR A 14 -20.78 2.58 -9.59
CA THR A 14 -21.23 2.55 -10.96
C THR A 14 -21.68 1.17 -11.37
N ALA A 15 -22.71 1.16 -12.19
CA ALA A 15 -23.12 -0.03 -12.87
C ALA A 15 -22.02 -0.62 -13.76
N GLY A 16 -21.00 0.17 -14.09
CA GLY A 16 -19.84 -0.30 -14.85
C GLY A 16 -18.78 -0.84 -13.89
N LYS A 17 -18.20 -1.96 -14.23
CA LYS A 17 -17.12 -2.54 -13.41
C LYS A 17 -15.81 -1.84 -13.67
N LYS A 18 -15.58 -0.72 -13.01
CA LYS A 18 -14.32 -0.01 -13.10
C LYS A 18 -13.47 -0.30 -11.90
N TYR A 19 -12.17 -0.39 -12.12
CA TYR A 19 -11.19 -0.56 -11.05
C TYR A 19 -10.22 0.59 -11.09
N ILE A 20 -9.82 1.02 -9.91
CA ILE A 20 -8.76 2.01 -9.76
C ILE A 20 -7.49 1.25 -9.42
N ALA A 21 -6.46 1.39 -10.23
CA ALA A 21 -5.20 0.69 -10.02
C ALA A 21 -4.32 1.45 -9.04
N VAL A 22 -3.87 0.77 -8.00
CA VAL A 22 -2.87 1.28 -7.07
C VAL A 22 -1.63 0.43 -7.22
N HIS A 23 -0.55 1.03 -7.71
CA HIS A 23 0.72 0.35 -7.87
C HIS A 23 1.50 0.41 -6.57
N TYR A 24 2.05 -0.73 -6.12
CA TYR A 24 2.78 -0.78 -4.87
C TYR A 24 4.20 -1.29 -5.06
N VAL A 25 5.09 -0.77 -4.22
CA VAL A 25 6.43 -1.30 -4.01
C VAL A 25 6.63 -1.39 -2.51
N VAL A 26 6.93 -2.58 -1.99
CA VAL A 26 7.11 -2.79 -0.56
C VAL A 26 8.36 -3.58 -0.28
N LYS A 27 8.98 -3.30 0.87
CA LYS A 27 10.07 -4.11 1.39
C LYS A 27 9.57 -4.84 2.62
N VAL A 28 9.65 -6.17 2.56
CA VAL A 28 9.14 -7.06 3.61
C VAL A 28 10.31 -7.82 4.20
N TYR A 29 10.45 -7.77 5.52
CA TYR A 29 11.44 -8.56 6.24
C TYR A 29 10.81 -9.86 6.75
N ASP A 30 11.66 -10.83 7.11
CA ASP A 30 11.19 -12.11 7.63
C ASP A 30 10.59 -11.98 9.03
N GLU A 31 11.02 -10.98 9.78
CA GLU A 31 10.56 -10.78 11.15
C GLU A 31 10.06 -9.36 11.35
N PRO A 32 9.06 -9.17 12.24
CA PRO A 32 8.58 -7.84 12.58
C PRO A 32 9.67 -7.01 13.24
N SER A 33 9.58 -5.69 13.09
CA SER A 33 10.51 -4.79 13.75
C SER A 33 9.78 -3.52 14.18
N LYS A 34 10.39 -2.78 15.08
CA LYS A 34 9.85 -1.51 15.53
C LYS A 34 9.84 -0.45 14.41
N PHE A 35 10.58 -0.68 13.34
CA PHE A 35 10.59 0.23 12.19
C PHE A 35 9.56 -0.15 11.13
N GLY A 36 8.93 -1.31 11.26
CA GLY A 36 7.88 -1.72 10.34
C GLY A 36 6.56 -1.03 10.61
N ILE A 37 5.69 -0.98 9.60
CA ILE A 37 4.35 -0.42 9.78
C ILE A 37 3.63 -1.23 10.84
N ASN A 38 3.10 -0.56 11.86
CA ASN A 38 2.43 -1.20 13.01
C ASN A 38 3.30 -2.26 13.69
N ASN A 39 4.62 -2.01 13.75
CA ASN A 39 5.59 -2.94 14.30
C ASN A 39 5.58 -4.29 13.59
N GLY A 40 5.26 -4.29 12.31
CA GLY A 40 5.19 -5.51 11.51
C GLY A 40 6.40 -5.69 10.60
N LYS A 41 6.21 -6.43 9.54
CA LYS A 41 7.29 -6.84 8.63
C LYS A 41 7.53 -5.88 7.47
N ILE A 42 6.55 -5.03 7.14
CA ILE A 42 6.70 -4.07 6.05
C ILE A 42 7.47 -2.86 6.57
N SER A 43 8.70 -2.68 6.09
CA SER A 43 9.56 -1.58 6.53
C SER A 43 9.61 -0.43 5.55
N LYS A 44 9.26 -0.65 4.29
CA LYS A 44 9.16 0.39 3.27
C LYS A 44 7.95 0.12 2.39
N LEU A 45 7.24 1.18 2.03
CA LEU A 45 6.06 1.07 1.20
C LEU A 45 5.89 2.34 0.39
N GLN A 46 5.62 2.18 -0.91
CA GLN A 46 5.24 3.28 -1.76
C GLN A 46 4.02 2.87 -2.56
N LEU A 47 3.00 3.72 -2.55
CA LEU A 47 1.78 3.52 -3.34
C LEU A 47 1.66 4.65 -4.35
N LYS A 48 1.37 4.29 -5.59
CA LYS A 48 1.12 5.24 -6.67
C LYS A 48 -0.25 5.02 -7.26
N GLN A 49 -0.93 6.12 -7.54
CA GLN A 49 -2.25 6.12 -8.16
C GLN A 49 -2.26 7.23 -9.20
N ASN A 50 -2.58 6.90 -10.44
CA ASN A 50 -2.56 7.85 -11.56
C ASN A 50 -1.22 8.57 -11.71
N GLY A 51 -0.12 7.85 -11.48
CA GLY A 51 1.21 8.43 -11.59
C GLY A 51 1.67 9.26 -10.41
N GLU A 52 0.83 9.43 -9.40
CA GLU A 52 1.17 10.21 -8.21
C GLU A 52 1.43 9.31 -7.01
N ILE A 53 2.40 9.71 -6.18
CA ILE A 53 2.65 8.99 -4.92
C ILE A 53 1.58 9.37 -3.93
N VAL A 54 0.78 8.39 -3.53
CA VAL A 54 -0.34 8.61 -2.61
C VAL A 54 -0.07 8.04 -1.22
N ALA A 55 1.05 7.36 -1.02
CA ALA A 55 1.52 6.95 0.29
C ALA A 55 3.00 6.62 0.20
N ASN A 56 3.75 6.94 1.24
CA ASN A 56 5.15 6.61 1.33
C ASN A 56 5.57 6.39 2.78
N TYR A 57 6.11 5.22 3.04
CA TYR A 57 6.60 4.84 4.36
C TYR A 57 8.04 4.35 4.23
N ASP A 58 8.95 4.96 4.99
CA ASP A 58 10.35 4.54 5.06
C ASP A 58 10.77 4.64 6.51
N ARG A 59 10.54 3.58 7.29
CA ARG A 59 10.76 3.52 8.74
C ARG A 59 9.91 4.53 9.51
N GLY A 60 8.94 5.13 8.86
CA GLY A 60 8.03 6.13 9.38
C GLY A 60 7.25 6.70 8.21
N TRP A 61 6.14 7.34 8.49
CA TRP A 61 5.30 7.90 7.43
C TRP A 61 5.87 9.23 6.93
N ASP A 62 6.25 9.27 5.64
CA ASP A 62 6.54 10.52 4.93
C ASP A 62 5.26 11.08 4.33
N ILE A 63 4.47 10.20 3.70
CA ILE A 63 3.18 10.56 3.13
C ILE A 63 2.19 9.52 3.61
N HIS A 64 1.25 9.92 4.46
CA HIS A 64 0.18 9.04 4.88
C HIS A 64 -0.75 8.76 3.69
N PRO A 65 -1.46 7.63 3.68
CA PRO A 65 -2.38 7.34 2.59
C PRO A 65 -3.30 8.53 2.31
N ALA A 66 -3.19 9.08 1.11
CA ALA A 66 -3.84 10.34 0.76
C ALA A 66 -5.20 10.15 0.11
N THR A 67 -5.53 8.93 -0.28
CA THR A 67 -6.79 8.61 -0.96
C THR A 67 -7.43 7.40 -0.28
N LYS A 68 -8.73 7.26 -0.50
CA LYS A 68 -9.48 6.10 -0.01
C LYS A 68 -8.90 4.81 -0.60
N GLU A 69 -8.54 4.83 -1.88
CA GLU A 69 -7.96 3.68 -2.54
C GLU A 69 -6.60 3.31 -1.96
N ALA A 70 -5.79 4.30 -1.62
CA ALA A 70 -4.50 4.05 -0.98
C ALA A 70 -4.69 3.41 0.40
N GLU A 71 -5.67 3.83 1.16
CA GLU A 71 -5.97 3.23 2.47
C GLU A 71 -6.39 1.77 2.33
N ILE A 72 -7.23 1.47 1.34
CA ILE A 72 -7.68 0.10 1.08
C ILE A 72 -6.50 -0.76 0.64
N ALA A 73 -5.66 -0.25 -0.26
CA ALA A 73 -4.48 -0.98 -0.72
C ALA A 73 -3.53 -1.26 0.45
N LEU A 74 -3.32 -0.29 1.32
CA LEU A 74 -2.50 -0.49 2.52
C LEU A 74 -3.06 -1.61 3.40
N CYS A 75 -4.36 -1.62 3.65
CA CYS A 75 -5.00 -2.68 4.44
C CYS A 75 -4.75 -4.06 3.83
N ILE A 76 -4.89 -4.18 2.52
CA ILE A 76 -4.67 -5.44 1.83
C ILE A 76 -3.22 -5.90 2.02
N LEU A 77 -2.26 -5.00 1.83
CA LEU A 77 -0.85 -5.33 1.96
C LEU A 77 -0.48 -5.70 3.39
N LEU A 78 -1.03 -5.00 4.37
CA LEU A 78 -0.81 -5.34 5.78
C LEU A 78 -1.37 -6.71 6.12
N ASN A 79 -2.53 -7.06 5.59
CA ASN A 79 -3.11 -8.38 5.82
C ASN A 79 -2.29 -9.50 5.18
N GLN A 80 -1.67 -9.24 4.05
CA GLN A 80 -0.90 -10.26 3.33
C GLN A 80 0.52 -10.45 3.86
N HIS A 81 1.16 -9.38 4.33
CA HIS A 81 2.60 -9.41 4.56
C HIS A 81 3.03 -9.02 5.97
N ASN A 82 2.16 -8.43 6.74
CA ASN A 82 2.52 -7.96 8.07
C ASN A 82 2.19 -8.99 9.15
#